data_c29ce5ab5b243d02c131563a9098805c
#
_entry.id   c29ce5ab5b243d02c131563a9098805c
#
_cell.length_a   1.000
_cell.length_b   1.000
_cell.length_c   1.000
_cell.angle_alpha   90.00
_cell.angle_beta   90.00
_cell.angle_gamma   90.00
#
_symmetry.space_group_name_H-M   'P 1'
#
loop_
_entity.id
_entity.type
_entity.pdbx_description
1 polymer ?
#
loop_
_entity_poly.entity_id
_entity_poly.type
_entity_poly.pdbx_seq_one_letter_code
_entity_poly.pdbx_strand_id
1 'polypeptide(L)' 'MSLTRKHFKELAGILNEHGADPVMIRDIADFCYTHNSRFDRGRFYEASGLTDL' A
#
# COMPACT_ATOMS: atom_id res chain seq x y z
N MET A 1 15.24 -10.78 -1.87
CA MET A 1 14.81 -9.77 -2.86
C MET A 1 14.03 -8.69 -2.14
N SER A 2 14.41 -7.44 -2.32
CA SER A 2 13.71 -6.35 -1.68
C SER A 2 12.71 -5.72 -2.65
N LEU A 3 11.54 -5.35 -2.12
CA LEU A 3 10.53 -4.68 -2.89
C LEU A 3 10.92 -3.21 -3.07
N THR A 4 10.66 -2.69 -4.26
CA THR A 4 10.94 -1.29 -4.57
C THR A 4 9.64 -0.51 -4.66
N ARG A 5 9.77 0.81 -4.86
CA ARG A 5 8.61 1.68 -5.03
C ARG A 5 7.67 1.17 -6.13
N LYS A 6 8.24 0.67 -7.20
CA LYS A 6 7.47 0.12 -8.31
C LYS A 6 6.58 -1.04 -7.85
N HIS A 7 7.15 -1.93 -7.05
CA HIS A 7 6.41 -3.09 -6.55
C HIS A 7 5.29 -2.67 -5.60
N PHE A 8 5.55 -1.67 -4.77
CA PHE A 8 4.52 -1.16 -3.85
C PHE A 8 3.37 -0.52 -4.62
N LYS A 9 3.69 0.17 -5.70
CA LYS A 9 2.66 0.77 -6.55
C LYS A 9 1.80 -0.29 -7.22
N GLU A 10 2.42 -1.36 -7.70
CA GLU A 10 1.70 -2.48 -8.30
C GLU A 10 0.78 -3.16 -7.30
N LEU A 11 1.28 -3.37 -6.08
CA LEU A 11 0.48 -3.97 -5.02
C LEU A 11 -0.73 -3.08 -4.68
N ALA A 12 -0.51 -1.79 -4.57
CA ALA A 12 -1.58 -0.85 -4.31
C ALA A 12 -2.65 -0.88 -5.42
N GLY A 13 -2.20 -1.00 -6.67
CA GLY A 13 -3.10 -1.10 -7.81
C GLY A 13 -3.99 -2.34 -7.73
N ILE A 14 -3.42 -3.45 -7.28
CA ILE A 14 -4.19 -4.69 -7.09
C ILE A 14 -5.27 -4.49 -6.03
N LEU A 15 -4.90 -3.88 -4.92
CA LEU A 15 -5.85 -3.61 -3.85
C LEU A 15 -6.98 -2.69 -4.30
N ASN A 16 -6.64 -1.68 -5.08
CA ASN A 16 -7.62 -0.75 -5.61
C ASN A 16 -8.58 -1.45 -6.58
N GLU A 17 -8.03 -2.29 -7.45
CA GLU A 17 -8.81 -3.01 -8.45
C GLU A 17 -9.85 -3.92 -7.81
N HIS A 18 -9.51 -4.53 -6.69
CA HIS A 18 -10.41 -5.47 -6.00
C HIS A 18 -11.24 -4.81 -4.90
N GLY A 19 -11.12 -3.51 -4.74
CA GLY A 19 -11.91 -2.79 -3.75
C GLY A 19 -11.60 -3.19 -2.32
N ALA A 20 -10.33 -3.40 -2.01
CA ALA A 20 -9.92 -3.79 -0.67
C ALA A 20 -10.40 -2.75 0.35
N ASP A 21 -10.84 -3.23 1.52
CA ASP A 21 -11.34 -2.32 2.53
C ASP A 21 -10.19 -1.57 3.24
N PRO A 22 -10.50 -0.45 3.92
CA PRO A 22 -9.46 0.37 4.56
C PRO A 22 -8.62 -0.38 5.58
N VAL A 23 -9.20 -1.31 6.31
CA VAL A 23 -8.45 -2.08 7.32
C VAL A 23 -7.39 -2.95 6.65
N MET A 24 -7.77 -3.62 5.57
CA MET A 24 -6.82 -4.46 4.83
C MET A 24 -5.68 -3.61 4.25
N ILE A 25 -6.01 -2.47 3.67
CA ILE A 25 -5.01 -1.58 3.10
C ILE A 25 -4.02 -1.11 4.16
N ARG A 26 -4.52 -0.73 5.34
CA ARG A 26 -3.66 -0.29 6.43
C ARG A 26 -2.77 -1.40 6.96
N ASP A 27 -3.33 -2.61 7.08
CA ASP A 27 -2.55 -3.74 7.55
C ASP A 27 -1.41 -4.07 6.60
N ILE A 28 -1.69 -4.04 5.30
CA ILE A 28 -0.67 -4.29 4.29
C ILE A 28 0.36 -3.17 4.30
N ALA A 29 -0.06 -1.92 4.46
CA ALA A 29 0.85 -0.79 4.54
C ALA A 29 1.78 -0.91 5.75
N ASP A 30 1.24 -1.34 6.89
CA ASP A 30 2.05 -1.56 8.09
C ASP A 30 3.07 -2.66 7.87
N PHE A 31 2.67 -3.73 7.21
CA PHE A 31 3.59 -4.81 6.86
C PHE A 31 4.72 -4.29 5.99
N CYS A 32 4.40 -3.52 4.96
CA CYS A 32 5.40 -2.95 4.06
C CYS A 32 6.36 -2.01 4.81
N TYR A 33 5.83 -1.18 5.68
CA TYR A 33 6.63 -0.25 6.46
C TYR A 33 7.58 -0.99 7.40
N THR A 34 7.12 -2.08 7.97
CA THR A 34 7.96 -2.89 8.87
C THR A 34 9.18 -3.44 8.13
N HIS A 35 9.03 -3.80 6.86
CA HIS A 35 10.12 -4.35 6.07
C HIS A 35 10.91 -3.30 5.31
N ASN A 36 10.39 -2.07 5.21
CA ASN A 36 11.08 -0.99 4.52
C ASN A 36 10.68 0.34 5.15
N SER A 37 11.57 0.89 5.98
CA SER A 37 11.30 2.12 6.71
C SER A 37 11.13 3.34 5.80
N ARG A 38 11.52 3.23 4.54
CA ARG A 38 11.34 4.31 3.56
C ARG A 38 10.01 4.23 2.82
N PHE A 39 9.21 3.23 3.16
CA PHE A 39 7.92 3.05 2.55
C PHE A 39 7.01 4.25 2.83
N ASP A 40 6.38 4.79 1.79
CA ASP A 40 5.50 5.96 1.89
C ASP A 40 4.05 5.52 1.98
N ARG A 41 3.53 5.51 3.20
CA ARG A 41 2.15 5.07 3.46
C ARG A 41 1.12 5.95 2.75
N GLY A 42 1.37 7.27 2.71
CA GLY A 42 0.44 8.20 2.08
C GLY A 42 0.23 7.90 0.61
N ARG A 43 1.32 7.70 -0.10
CA ARG A 43 1.25 7.37 -1.52
C ARG A 43 0.60 6.01 -1.74
N PHE A 44 0.89 5.06 -0.86
CA PHE A 44 0.31 3.74 -0.95
C PHE A 44 -1.21 3.81 -0.77
N TYR A 45 -1.66 4.58 0.21
CA TYR A 45 -3.10 4.75 0.46
C TYR A 45 -3.81 5.35 -0.75
N GLU A 46 -3.23 6.40 -1.34
CA GLU A 46 -3.80 7.01 -2.54
C GLU A 46 -3.90 6.00 -3.68
N ALA A 47 -2.82 5.29 -3.94
CA ALA A 47 -2.78 4.33 -5.05
C ALA A 47 -3.72 3.15 -4.82
N SER A 48 -3.98 2.81 -3.56
CA SER A 48 -4.89 1.73 -3.19
C SER A 48 -6.37 2.14 -3.23
N GLY A 49 -6.63 3.42 -3.43
CA GLY A 49 -8.00 3.92 -3.45
C GLY A 49 -8.52 4.33 -2.08
N LEU A 50 -7.67 4.36 -1.06
CA LEU A 50 -8.06 4.80 0.27
C LEU A 50 -7.97 6.33 0.33
N THR A 51 -9.08 6.98 0.03
CA THR A 51 -9.12 8.44 -0.09
C THR A 51 -9.62 9.15 1.15
N ASP A 52 -10.20 8.41 2.07
CA ASP A 52 -10.78 8.97 3.29
C ASP A 52 -9.82 8.72 4.46
N LEU A 53 -8.86 9.60 4.58
CA LEU A 53 -7.81 9.47 5.60
C LEU A 53 -8.10 10.28 6.85
#